data_1026b680b423ac5e296581dc897fccf4
#
_entry.id   1026b680b423ac5e296581dc897fccf4
#
_cell.length_a   1.000
_cell.length_b   1.000
_cell.length_c   1.000
_cell.angle_alpha   90.00
_cell.angle_beta   90.00
_cell.angle_gamma   90.00
#
_symmetry.space_group_name_H-M   'P 1'
#
loop_
_entity.id
_entity.type
_entity.pdbx_description
1 polymer ?
#
loop_
_entity_poly.entity_id
_entity_poly.type
_entity_poly.pdbx_seq_one_letter_code
_entity_poly.pdbx_strand_id
1 'polypeptide(L)'
;MMMLSKQELRKWAKGERTKLDIKILSETIVKKLQILEEYRHAKNILIYYPLKNEINLLKLLNDNTKNFFLPRIEGEDLLCCPYGKDDKLCESCFKTKEPLTNPVEKDLIDLIIVPALAVDKNFYRLGYGGGFYDRFLSQTNICKVVCLPKLFVLETVFPEKHDIKVDIVITD
;
A
#
# COMPACT_ATOMS: atom_id res chain seq x y z
N MET A 1 -8.25 12.54 22.45
CA MET A 1 -8.89 13.54 21.56
C MET A 1 -9.75 12.81 20.55
N MET A 2 -11.00 13.19 20.43
CA MET A 2 -11.91 12.60 19.44
C MET A 2 -11.70 13.29 18.10
N MET A 3 -11.37 12.48 17.07
CA MET A 3 -11.19 12.99 15.70
C MET A 3 -12.50 12.80 14.95
N LEU A 4 -12.91 13.83 14.23
CA LEU A 4 -14.25 13.88 13.62
C LEU A 4 -14.22 13.82 12.08
N SER A 5 -13.03 13.77 11.45
CA SER A 5 -12.91 13.77 10.00
C SER A 5 -11.72 12.98 9.49
N LYS A 6 -11.79 12.56 8.22
CA LYS A 6 -10.66 11.93 7.51
C LYS A 6 -9.43 12.85 7.49
N GLN A 7 -9.64 14.14 7.33
CA GLN A 7 -8.53 15.10 7.28
C GLN A 7 -7.77 15.19 8.60
N GLU A 8 -8.47 15.22 9.71
CA GLU A 8 -7.88 15.20 11.05
C GLU A 8 -7.13 13.90 11.31
N LEU A 9 -7.71 12.76 10.90
CA LEU A 9 -7.06 11.46 11.01
C LEU A 9 -5.77 11.40 10.17
N ARG A 10 -5.79 11.93 8.95
CA ARG A 10 -4.58 11.97 8.10
C ARG A 10 -3.47 12.78 8.75
N LYS A 11 -3.80 13.93 9.28
CA LYS A 11 -2.84 14.81 9.99
C LYS A 11 -2.25 14.09 11.21
N TRP A 12 -3.11 13.50 12.03
CA TRP A 12 -2.69 12.73 13.20
C TRP A 12 -1.78 11.56 12.82
N ALA A 13 -2.20 10.72 11.88
CA ALA A 13 -1.44 9.53 11.47
C ALA A 13 -0.06 9.90 10.91
N LYS A 14 0.01 10.94 10.10
CA LYS A 14 1.29 11.44 9.56
C LYS A 14 2.22 11.92 10.68
N GLY A 15 1.68 12.63 11.67
CA GLY A 15 2.44 13.12 12.83
C GLY A 15 2.95 11.97 13.71
N GLU A 16 2.09 11.03 14.06
CA GLU A 16 2.47 9.87 14.88
C GLU A 16 3.53 8.98 14.22
N ARG A 17 3.47 8.81 12.89
CA ARG A 17 4.46 8.02 12.15
C ARG A 17 5.88 8.54 12.29
N THR A 18 6.08 9.84 12.45
CA THR A 18 7.41 10.43 12.63
C THR A 18 8.09 10.01 13.95
N LYS A 19 7.33 9.52 14.90
CA LYS A 19 7.80 9.10 16.22
C LYS A 19 8.18 7.61 16.27
N LEU A 20 7.92 6.86 15.20
CA LEU A 20 8.10 5.41 15.17
C LEU A 20 9.42 5.01 14.55
N ASP A 21 9.97 3.89 14.99
CA ASP A 21 11.08 3.23 14.30
C ASP A 21 10.55 2.38 13.14
N ILE A 22 10.35 3.04 12.01
CA ILE A 22 9.79 2.41 10.80
C ILE A 22 10.67 1.28 10.29
N LYS A 23 11.99 1.33 10.51
CA LYS A 23 12.89 0.26 10.08
C LYS A 23 12.59 -1.05 10.80
N ILE A 24 12.52 -1.01 12.13
CA ILE A 24 12.22 -2.19 12.95
C ILE A 24 10.81 -2.72 12.64
N LEU A 25 9.82 -1.83 12.56
CA LEU A 25 8.44 -2.20 12.24
C LEU A 25 8.34 -2.83 10.85
N SER A 26 9.05 -2.30 9.86
CA SER A 26 9.08 -2.86 8.51
C SER A 26 9.67 -4.27 8.49
N GLU A 27 10.75 -4.53 9.22
CA GLU A 27 11.35 -5.85 9.30
C GLU A 27 10.38 -6.88 9.90
N THR A 28 9.68 -6.53 10.96
CA THR A 28 8.69 -7.39 11.61
C THR A 28 7.50 -7.68 10.69
N ILE A 29 6.93 -6.64 10.09
CA ILE A 29 5.75 -6.74 9.24
C ILE A 29 6.06 -7.49 7.95
N VAL A 30 7.21 -7.23 7.32
CA VAL A 30 7.61 -7.95 6.10
C VAL A 30 7.78 -9.44 6.35
N LYS A 31 8.33 -9.85 7.49
CA LYS A 31 8.42 -11.27 7.86
C LYS A 31 7.04 -11.91 7.97
N LYS A 32 6.07 -11.23 8.58
CA LYS A 32 4.69 -11.71 8.67
C LYS A 32 4.03 -11.82 7.29
N LEU A 33 4.27 -10.84 6.42
CA LEU A 33 3.77 -10.88 5.05
C LEU A 33 4.32 -12.09 4.28
N GLN A 34 5.62 -12.36 4.41
CA GLN A 34 6.29 -13.44 3.67
C GLN A 34 5.79 -14.85 4.04
N ILE A 35 5.22 -15.04 5.22
CA ILE A 35 4.64 -16.33 5.64
C ILE A 35 3.12 -16.41 5.38
N LEU A 36 2.49 -15.33 4.96
CA LEU A 36 1.08 -15.31 4.60
C LEU A 36 0.84 -16.18 3.36
N GLU A 37 -0.16 -17.05 3.40
CA GLU A 37 -0.42 -17.97 2.28
C GLU A 37 -0.73 -17.24 0.98
N GLU A 38 -1.52 -16.18 1.03
CA GLU A 38 -1.87 -15.37 -0.14
C GLU A 38 -0.62 -14.76 -0.78
N TYR A 39 0.35 -14.33 0.02
CA TYR A 39 1.65 -13.87 -0.49
C TYR A 39 2.46 -15.03 -1.10
N ARG A 40 2.52 -16.15 -0.41
CA ARG A 40 3.31 -17.31 -0.87
C ARG A 40 2.82 -17.85 -2.21
N HIS A 41 1.51 -17.88 -2.43
CA HIS A 41 0.90 -18.36 -3.68
C HIS A 41 0.89 -17.31 -4.80
N ALA A 42 0.95 -16.03 -4.47
CA ALA A 42 0.96 -14.96 -5.47
C ALA A 42 2.25 -14.98 -6.30
N LYS A 43 2.13 -14.78 -7.59
CA LYS A 43 3.26 -14.69 -8.54
C LYS A 43 3.54 -13.24 -8.91
N ASN A 44 2.49 -12.47 -9.20
CA ASN A 44 2.57 -11.09 -9.67
C ASN A 44 2.02 -10.17 -8.60
N ILE A 45 2.89 -9.35 -7.98
CA ILE A 45 2.53 -8.56 -6.81
C ILE A 45 2.77 -7.08 -7.07
N LEU A 46 1.72 -6.28 -6.94
CA LEU A 46 1.81 -4.83 -6.96
C LEU A 46 2.12 -4.34 -5.54
N ILE A 47 3.28 -3.72 -5.38
CA ILE A 47 3.70 -3.06 -4.14
C ILE A 47 3.71 -1.55 -4.35
N TYR A 48 4.03 -0.78 -3.33
CA TYR A 48 4.26 0.67 -3.45
C TYR A 48 5.72 0.99 -3.15
N TYR A 49 6.22 2.08 -3.72
CA TYR A 49 7.51 2.63 -3.31
C TYR A 49 7.30 3.46 -2.03
N PRO A 50 7.97 3.10 -0.92
CA PRO A 50 7.64 3.70 0.38
C PRO A 50 8.03 5.16 0.47
N LEU A 51 7.16 5.98 1.02
CA LEU A 51 7.50 7.29 1.56
C LEU A 51 8.33 7.12 2.84
N LYS A 52 8.95 8.19 3.32
CA LYS A 52 9.89 8.16 4.44
C LYS A 52 9.38 7.42 5.68
N ASN A 53 8.10 7.58 6.01
CA ASN A 53 7.51 7.03 7.22
C ASN A 53 6.48 5.92 6.93
N GLU A 54 6.55 5.30 5.77
CA GLU A 54 5.76 4.13 5.41
C GLU A 54 6.53 2.83 5.66
N ILE A 55 5.79 1.75 5.85
CA ILE A 55 6.38 0.41 5.92
C ILE A 55 7.13 0.15 4.63
N ASN A 56 8.40 -0.20 4.75
CA ASN A 56 9.29 -0.41 3.62
C ASN A 56 9.23 -1.86 3.14
N LEU A 57 8.66 -2.06 1.95
CA LEU A 57 8.48 -3.36 1.32
C LEU A 57 9.62 -3.74 0.36
N LEU A 58 10.61 -2.88 0.15
CA LEU A 58 11.61 -3.06 -0.91
C LEU A 58 12.49 -4.31 -0.73
N LYS A 59 12.59 -4.82 0.50
CA LYS A 59 13.28 -6.09 0.78
C LYS A 59 12.63 -7.29 0.06
N LEU A 60 11.34 -7.21 -0.25
CA LEU A 60 10.62 -8.25 -1.00
C LEU A 60 11.21 -8.44 -2.40
N LEU A 61 11.79 -7.41 -2.99
CA LEU A 61 12.39 -7.45 -4.33
C LEU A 61 13.56 -8.45 -4.45
N ASN A 62 14.09 -8.94 -3.32
CA ASN A 62 15.10 -9.98 -3.31
C ASN A 62 14.52 -11.39 -3.56
N ASP A 63 13.20 -11.55 -3.55
CA ASP A 63 12.54 -12.81 -3.86
C ASP A 63 12.43 -13.01 -5.37
N ASN A 64 13.36 -13.78 -5.93
CA ASN A 64 13.45 -14.05 -7.36
C ASN A 64 12.35 -14.98 -7.88
N THR A 65 11.52 -15.55 -7.00
CA THR A 65 10.41 -16.43 -7.39
C THR A 65 9.15 -15.66 -7.80
N LYS A 66 9.14 -14.35 -7.60
CA LYS A 66 7.98 -13.48 -7.84
C LYS A 66 8.32 -12.34 -8.79
N ASN A 67 7.29 -11.82 -9.42
CA ASN A 67 7.37 -10.60 -10.22
C ASN A 67 6.73 -9.46 -9.43
N PHE A 68 7.46 -8.35 -9.34
CA PHE A 68 6.98 -7.16 -8.63
C PHE A 68 6.65 -6.03 -9.59
N PHE A 69 5.70 -5.23 -9.18
CA PHE A 69 5.19 -4.07 -9.92
C PHE A 69 5.07 -2.89 -8.97
N LEU A 70 5.27 -1.69 -9.52
CA LEU A 70 5.03 -0.44 -8.83
C LEU A 70 3.96 0.36 -9.57
N PRO A 71 3.18 1.17 -8.87
CA PRO A 71 2.20 2.03 -9.51
C PRO A 71 2.85 3.21 -10.22
N ARG A 72 2.28 3.60 -11.36
CA ARG A 72 2.52 4.88 -12.00
C ARG A 72 1.20 5.58 -12.22
N ILE A 73 1.13 6.86 -11.89
CA ILE A 73 -0.08 7.65 -12.04
C ILE A 73 -0.04 8.38 -13.37
N GLU A 74 -1.04 8.16 -14.21
CA GLU A 74 -1.26 8.89 -15.44
C GLU A 74 -2.69 9.45 -15.45
N GLY A 75 -2.83 10.77 -15.33
CA GLY A 75 -4.13 11.40 -15.17
C GLY A 75 -4.80 10.96 -13.86
N GLU A 76 -5.95 10.31 -13.97
CA GLU A 76 -6.67 9.75 -12.83
C GLU A 76 -6.42 8.25 -12.63
N ASP A 77 -5.64 7.62 -13.51
CA ASP A 77 -5.42 6.19 -13.55
C ASP A 77 -4.16 5.77 -12.80
N LEU A 78 -4.24 4.62 -12.16
CA LEU A 78 -3.12 3.92 -11.58
C LEU A 78 -2.74 2.77 -12.50
N LEU A 79 -1.52 2.80 -13.02
CA LEU A 79 -0.96 1.78 -13.91
C LEU A 79 -0.01 0.85 -13.16
N CYS A 80 -0.01 -0.44 -13.50
CA CYS A 80 0.84 -1.44 -12.90
C CYS A 80 2.09 -1.64 -13.76
N CYS A 81 3.24 -1.18 -13.29
CA CYS A 81 4.48 -1.20 -14.07
C CYS A 81 5.49 -2.18 -13.48
N PRO A 82 6.03 -3.13 -14.28
CA PRO A 82 7.08 -4.04 -13.82
C PRO A 82 8.25 -3.30 -13.19
N TYR A 83 8.75 -3.82 -12.07
CA TYR A 83 9.87 -3.22 -11.36
C TYR A 83 10.77 -4.26 -10.72
N GLY A 84 12.08 -4.16 -10.99
CA GLY A 84 13.15 -4.86 -10.29
C GLY A 84 14.04 -3.86 -9.56
N LYS A 85 14.77 -4.31 -8.55
CA LYS A 85 15.61 -3.44 -7.71
C LYS A 85 16.67 -2.62 -8.47
N ASP A 86 17.06 -3.06 -9.66
CA ASP A 86 18.08 -2.40 -10.48
C ASP A 86 17.46 -1.50 -11.56
N ASP A 87 16.15 -1.43 -11.66
CA ASP A 87 15.45 -0.60 -12.64
C ASP A 87 15.50 0.86 -12.26
N LYS A 88 15.50 1.72 -13.27
CA LYS A 88 15.47 3.17 -13.07
C LYS A 88 14.09 3.62 -12.64
N LEU A 89 14.06 4.60 -11.76
CA LEU A 89 12.88 5.28 -11.28
C LEU A 89 12.94 6.76 -11.63
N CYS A 90 11.78 7.36 -11.87
CA CYS A 90 11.63 8.81 -11.94
C CYS A 90 10.79 9.30 -10.77
N GLU A 91 10.96 10.56 -10.39
CA GLU A 91 10.15 11.19 -9.36
C GLU A 91 8.81 11.63 -9.96
N SER A 92 7.72 11.26 -9.30
CA SER A 92 6.37 11.68 -9.70
C SER A 92 6.03 13.06 -9.13
N CYS A 93 4.94 13.65 -9.63
CA CYS A 93 4.38 14.89 -9.07
C CYS A 93 3.90 14.75 -7.61
N PHE A 94 3.73 13.52 -7.11
CA PHE A 94 3.35 13.22 -5.73
C PHE A 94 4.54 12.93 -4.82
N LYS A 95 5.76 13.25 -5.24
CA LYS A 95 7.02 13.02 -4.50
C LYS A 95 7.29 11.56 -4.17
N THR A 96 6.68 10.64 -4.89
CA THR A 96 7.01 9.22 -4.87
C THR A 96 7.83 8.86 -6.11
N LYS A 97 8.34 7.63 -6.17
CA LYS A 97 9.14 7.17 -7.31
C LYS A 97 8.33 6.20 -8.16
N GLU A 98 8.45 6.34 -9.46
CA GLU A 98 7.70 5.56 -10.44
C GLU A 98 8.64 4.91 -11.46
N PRO A 99 8.35 3.65 -11.87
CA PRO A 99 9.14 2.97 -12.90
C PRO A 99 8.86 3.53 -14.29
N LEU A 100 9.84 3.35 -15.18
CA LEU A 100 9.76 3.78 -16.58
C LEU A 100 9.33 2.65 -17.52
N THR A 101 9.07 1.46 -16.99
CA THR A 101 8.66 0.29 -17.76
C THR A 101 7.24 0.45 -18.33
N ASN A 102 6.93 -0.34 -19.36
CA ASN A 102 5.58 -0.36 -19.92
C ASN A 102 4.61 -1.04 -18.94
N PRO A 103 3.41 -0.45 -18.72
CA PRO A 103 2.43 -1.05 -17.81
C PRO A 103 1.88 -2.36 -18.36
N VAL A 104 1.43 -3.22 -17.45
CA VAL A 104 0.71 -4.45 -17.76
C VAL A 104 -0.78 -4.30 -17.45
N GLU A 105 -1.59 -5.20 -17.96
CA GLU A 105 -3.01 -5.27 -17.61
C GLU A 105 -3.17 -5.60 -16.12
N LYS A 106 -4.10 -4.91 -15.45
CA LYS A 106 -4.37 -5.11 -14.02
C LYS A 106 -4.75 -6.54 -13.67
N ASP A 107 -5.39 -7.27 -14.59
CA ASP A 107 -5.80 -8.67 -14.37
C ASP A 107 -4.62 -9.64 -14.26
N LEU A 108 -3.41 -9.21 -14.60
CA LEU A 108 -2.18 -9.98 -14.39
C LEU A 108 -1.76 -10.01 -12.91
N ILE A 109 -2.19 -9.04 -12.12
CA ILE A 109 -1.78 -8.90 -10.72
C ILE A 109 -2.58 -9.86 -9.83
N ASP A 110 -1.87 -10.66 -9.03
CA ASP A 110 -2.47 -11.64 -8.12
C ASP A 110 -2.73 -11.08 -6.71
N LEU A 111 -1.89 -10.15 -6.28
CA LEU A 111 -1.91 -9.57 -4.94
C LEU A 111 -1.49 -8.11 -5.01
N ILE A 112 -2.17 -7.27 -4.26
CA ILE A 112 -1.76 -5.87 -4.09
C ILE A 112 -1.52 -5.56 -2.62
N ILE A 113 -0.37 -4.95 -2.33
CA ILE A 113 -0.11 -4.34 -1.03
C ILE A 113 -0.47 -2.87 -1.16
N VAL A 114 -1.57 -2.49 -0.51
CA VAL A 114 -2.15 -1.15 -0.63
C VAL A 114 -1.57 -0.24 0.45
N PRO A 115 -1.04 0.95 0.10
CA PRO A 115 -0.60 1.90 1.12
C PRO A 115 -1.80 2.43 1.90
N ALA A 116 -1.63 2.66 3.20
CA ALA A 116 -2.67 3.20 4.06
C ALA A 116 -2.07 4.00 5.22
N LEU A 117 -2.70 5.09 5.57
CA LEU A 117 -2.39 5.84 6.80
C LEU A 117 -2.99 5.17 8.03
N ALA A 118 -4.16 4.57 7.89
CA ALA A 118 -4.87 3.84 8.93
C ALA A 118 -5.84 2.84 8.31
N VAL A 119 -6.30 1.90 9.10
CA VAL A 119 -7.42 1.01 8.77
C VAL A 119 -8.37 0.94 9.96
N ASP A 120 -9.62 0.60 9.73
CA ASP A 120 -10.57 0.37 10.81
C ASP A 120 -10.94 -1.10 10.97
N LYS A 121 -11.71 -1.39 12.00
CA LYS A 121 -12.18 -2.75 12.33
C LYS A 121 -13.01 -3.39 11.23
N ASN A 122 -13.55 -2.61 10.32
CA ASN A 122 -14.36 -3.08 9.20
C ASN A 122 -13.55 -3.22 7.91
N PHE A 123 -12.21 -3.10 8.00
CA PHE A 123 -11.26 -3.23 6.88
C PHE A 123 -11.32 -2.09 5.86
N TYR A 124 -11.92 -0.95 6.22
CA TYR A 124 -11.77 0.26 5.42
C TYR A 124 -10.42 0.92 5.70
N ARG A 125 -9.80 1.44 4.66
CA ARG A 125 -8.51 2.11 4.79
C ARG A 125 -8.63 3.62 4.60
N LEU A 126 -7.77 4.34 5.29
CA LEU A 126 -7.56 5.77 5.10
C LEU A 126 -6.36 5.96 4.18
N GLY A 127 -6.59 6.43 2.96
CA GLY A 127 -5.54 6.78 2.02
C GLY A 127 -5.10 8.23 2.17
N TYR A 128 -4.32 8.70 1.20
CA TYR A 128 -3.76 10.06 1.20
C TYR A 128 -4.68 11.13 0.62
N GLY A 129 -5.85 10.75 0.09
CA GLY A 129 -6.89 11.67 -0.37
C GLY A 129 -7.06 11.80 -1.88
N GLY A 130 -6.16 11.24 -2.69
CA GLY A 130 -6.23 11.32 -4.16
C GLY A 130 -7.24 10.37 -4.81
N GLY A 131 -7.67 9.32 -4.11
CA GLY A 131 -8.64 8.35 -4.60
C GLY A 131 -8.13 7.37 -5.66
N PHE A 132 -6.84 7.39 -5.98
CA PHE A 132 -6.27 6.54 -7.04
C PHE A 132 -6.44 5.04 -6.75
N TYR A 133 -6.18 4.61 -5.52
CA TYR A 133 -6.33 3.21 -5.14
C TYR A 133 -7.79 2.79 -5.07
N ASP A 134 -8.69 3.61 -4.53
CA ASP A 134 -10.11 3.26 -4.48
C ASP A 134 -10.71 3.14 -5.88
N ARG A 135 -10.34 4.02 -6.81
CA ARG A 135 -10.74 3.91 -8.22
C ARG A 135 -10.19 2.64 -8.88
N PHE A 136 -8.90 2.37 -8.69
CA PHE A 136 -8.26 1.16 -9.22
C PHE A 136 -8.90 -0.11 -8.65
N LEU A 137 -9.06 -0.18 -7.33
CA LEU A 137 -9.59 -1.35 -6.63
C LEU A 137 -11.06 -1.61 -6.94
N SER A 138 -11.85 -0.59 -7.26
CA SER A 138 -13.26 -0.74 -7.65
C SER A 138 -13.43 -1.51 -8.96
N GLN A 139 -12.38 -1.63 -9.75
CA GLN A 139 -12.39 -2.27 -11.08
C GLN A 139 -11.74 -3.65 -11.08
N THR A 140 -11.44 -4.24 -9.91
CA THR A 140 -10.71 -5.50 -9.82
C THR A 140 -11.10 -6.28 -8.58
N ASN A 141 -10.90 -7.60 -8.62
CA ASN A 141 -11.08 -8.52 -7.50
C ASN A 141 -9.74 -9.01 -6.92
N ILE A 142 -8.65 -8.32 -7.18
CA ILE A 142 -7.33 -8.65 -6.65
C ILE A 142 -7.38 -8.71 -5.12
N CYS A 143 -6.71 -9.70 -4.51
CA CYS A 143 -6.54 -9.77 -3.07
C CYS A 143 -5.75 -8.54 -2.58
N LYS A 144 -6.32 -7.83 -1.59
CA LYS A 144 -5.82 -6.56 -1.08
C LYS A 144 -5.29 -6.72 0.33
N VAL A 145 -4.01 -6.42 0.52
CA VAL A 145 -3.33 -6.50 1.82
C VAL A 145 -2.85 -5.11 2.21
N VAL A 146 -3.07 -4.73 3.46
CA VAL A 146 -2.47 -3.52 4.06
C VAL A 146 -1.47 -3.95 5.11
N CYS A 147 -0.29 -3.34 5.08
CA CYS A 147 0.77 -3.49 6.06
C CYS A 147 0.98 -2.15 6.76
N LEU A 148 0.72 -2.08 8.06
CA LEU A 148 0.89 -0.84 8.83
C LEU A 148 1.14 -1.15 10.31
N PRO A 149 1.72 -0.19 11.06
CA PRO A 149 1.87 -0.33 12.50
C PRO A 149 0.50 -0.46 13.19
N LYS A 150 0.43 -1.30 14.21
CA LYS A 150 -0.80 -1.59 14.98
C LYS A 150 -1.47 -0.33 15.54
N LEU A 151 -0.69 0.70 15.86
CA LEU A 151 -1.19 1.99 16.34
C LEU A 151 -2.27 2.59 15.41
N PHE A 152 -2.22 2.27 14.11
CA PHE A 152 -3.12 2.85 13.10
C PHE A 152 -4.31 1.95 12.76
N VAL A 153 -4.58 0.93 13.57
CA VAL A 153 -5.83 0.18 13.51
C VAL A 153 -6.84 0.86 14.44
N LEU A 154 -7.86 1.47 13.88
CA LEU A 154 -8.78 2.39 14.56
C LEU A 154 -10.20 1.82 14.62
N GLU A 155 -11.07 2.47 15.40
CA GLU A 155 -12.50 2.13 15.44
C GLU A 155 -13.17 2.46 14.11
N THR A 156 -12.87 3.62 13.56
CA THR A 156 -13.39 4.08 12.26
C THR A 156 -12.41 4.99 11.55
N VAL A 157 -12.39 4.89 10.23
CA VAL A 157 -11.71 5.85 9.36
C VAL A 157 -12.70 6.74 8.61
N PHE A 158 -13.96 6.78 9.07
CA PHE A 158 -15.05 7.52 8.44
C PHE A 158 -15.23 7.15 6.96
N PRO A 159 -15.50 5.87 6.66
CA PRO A 159 -15.60 5.41 5.27
C PRO A 159 -16.77 6.07 4.54
N GLU A 160 -16.57 6.33 3.27
CA GLU A 160 -17.59 6.84 2.36
C GLU A 160 -18.04 5.72 1.41
N LYS A 161 -19.14 5.95 0.69
CA LYS A 161 -19.76 4.93 -0.15
C LYS A 161 -18.82 4.36 -1.24
N HIS A 162 -17.89 5.18 -1.74
CA HIS A 162 -16.92 4.77 -2.79
C HIS A 162 -15.64 4.13 -2.24
N ASP A 163 -15.45 4.11 -0.92
CA ASP A 163 -14.26 3.50 -0.34
C ASP A 163 -14.32 1.97 -0.44
N ILE A 164 -13.19 1.36 -0.75
CA ILE A 164 -13.07 -0.08 -0.96
C ILE A 164 -12.39 -0.72 0.26
N LYS A 165 -12.99 -1.79 0.78
CA LYS A 165 -12.41 -2.59 1.86
C LYS A 165 -11.17 -3.33 1.38
N VAL A 166 -10.23 -3.55 2.31
CA VAL A 166 -9.12 -4.48 2.10
C VAL A 166 -9.49 -5.86 2.64
N ASP A 167 -8.74 -6.89 2.22
CA ASP A 167 -9.03 -8.26 2.60
C ASP A 167 -8.23 -8.70 3.83
N ILE A 168 -6.99 -8.23 3.95
CA ILE A 168 -6.05 -8.64 5.00
C ILE A 168 -5.31 -7.42 5.53
N VAL A 169 -5.12 -7.39 6.85
CA VAL A 169 -4.32 -6.37 7.55
C VAL A 169 -3.21 -7.07 8.32
N ILE A 170 -1.96 -6.66 8.08
CA ILE A 170 -0.78 -7.16 8.77
C ILE A 170 -0.19 -6.04 9.62
N THR A 171 0.05 -6.31 10.89
CA THR A 171 0.64 -5.35 11.83
C THR A 171 1.82 -5.97 12.59
N ASP A 172 2.55 -5.14 13.30
CA ASP A 172 3.54 -5.55 14.31
C ASP A 172 2.93 -6.28 15.50
#